data_78b97d44f015d9aa787286a7d1866fb1
#
_entry.id   78b97d44f015d9aa787286a7d1866fb1
#
_cell.length_a   1.000
_cell.length_b   1.000
_cell.length_c   1.000
_cell.angle_alpha   90.00
_cell.angle_beta   90.00
_cell.angle_gamma   90.00
#
_symmetry.space_group_name_H-M   'P 1'
#
loop_
_entity.id
_entity.type
_entity.pdbx_description
1 polymer ?
#
loop_
_entity_poly.entity_id
_entity_poly.type
_entity_poly.pdbx_seq_one_letter_code
_entity_poly.pdbx_strand_id
1 'polypeptide(L)'
;MIASLVSSKEKTSWVTNKVMISYKLDWKKNPSFWNMWAQRSLKQALQLQELNKNVAKNIILFLGDGMGIPTVTAARILKGQLSGQSGEEFQMEMDKFPYVALSKTYNTDAQVPDSAGTATAYLCGVKANEGTLGLSAAAVRSQCNTTQGNEVTSILKWAKDAGKSVGIVTTTRINHATPSAAYAHCADRDWFSDNEMPPEAVDAGCKDIARQLFENIPEIDVIMGGGRKYMFPMDTPDVEYPTEKQHFGTRKDGRNLVREWKERMKEKRAHYVWNKKELLSLNPSKADYILGLFEPSDLPYNLERNKETDPSLTEMVDVALKILKKNPNGFFLLVEGGRIDHGHHDGKAKQALHETVEMDRAIGRAGLLTSTHETLTVVTADHSHVFNFGGYTRRGNNIFGLAPMMSDIDQKPFTSILYGNGPGFKLIDGLRENVSTVDYQQNNYQAQSAVPLRFETHGGEDVAVFSKGPMAHLLHGVQEQNYIPHVMAYAACVGQNHEHCGSSSSSAVSPRPSPATTAISTLAAALTLAWLHC
;
A
#
# COMPACT_ATOMS: atom_id res chain seq x y z
N MET A 1 -8.37 -56.46 0.32
CA MET A 1 -8.08 -56.14 1.73
C MET A 1 -7.12 -54.94 1.87
N ILE A 2 -6.94 -54.08 0.84
CA ILE A 2 -6.07 -52.89 0.86
C ILE A 2 -6.90 -51.59 0.80
N ALA A 3 -8.17 -51.64 0.41
CA ALA A 3 -9.03 -50.43 0.27
C ALA A 3 -9.69 -49.97 1.59
N SER A 4 -9.57 -50.71 2.70
CA SER A 4 -10.21 -50.31 3.97
C SER A 4 -9.26 -49.57 4.96
N LEU A 5 -7.95 -49.52 4.66
CA LEU A 5 -6.96 -48.90 5.55
C LEU A 5 -6.67 -47.45 5.26
N VAL A 6 -7.00 -46.93 4.04
CA VAL A 6 -6.85 -45.52 3.69
C VAL A 6 -7.95 -44.66 4.28
N SER A 7 -9.17 -45.23 4.41
CA SER A 7 -10.33 -44.52 4.99
C SER A 7 -10.23 -44.24 6.50
N SER A 8 -9.42 -45.04 7.25
CA SER A 8 -9.32 -44.88 8.71
C SER A 8 -8.28 -43.81 9.12
N LYS A 9 -7.22 -43.62 8.31
CA LYS A 9 -6.20 -42.59 8.61
C LYS A 9 -6.69 -41.15 8.34
N GLU A 10 -7.50 -40.94 7.31
CA GLU A 10 -8.08 -39.61 7.06
C GLU A 10 -9.14 -39.25 8.12
N LYS A 11 -10.02 -40.18 8.51
CA LYS A 11 -11.01 -39.93 9.57
C LYS A 11 -10.37 -39.65 10.94
N THR A 12 -9.25 -40.29 11.28
CA THR A 12 -8.51 -40.03 12.53
C THR A 12 -7.78 -38.71 12.51
N SER A 13 -7.27 -38.25 11.35
CA SER A 13 -6.63 -36.92 11.22
C SER A 13 -7.62 -35.78 11.40
N TRP A 14 -8.84 -35.89 10.87
CA TRP A 14 -9.89 -34.90 11.03
C TRP A 14 -10.46 -34.82 12.46
N VAL A 15 -10.58 -35.98 13.13
CA VAL A 15 -11.05 -36.04 14.53
C VAL A 15 -9.99 -35.49 15.47
N THR A 16 -8.70 -35.85 15.28
CA THR A 16 -7.60 -35.29 16.09
C THR A 16 -7.40 -33.80 15.91
N ASN A 17 -7.54 -33.27 14.69
CA ASN A 17 -7.46 -31.82 14.48
C ASN A 17 -8.67 -31.08 15.07
N LYS A 18 -9.89 -31.60 14.95
CA LYS A 18 -11.08 -31.01 15.61
C LYS A 18 -10.97 -31.04 17.14
N VAL A 19 -10.46 -32.12 17.71
CA VAL A 19 -10.25 -32.27 19.16
C VAL A 19 -9.12 -31.34 19.61
N MET A 20 -8.00 -31.24 18.87
CA MET A 20 -6.89 -30.32 19.19
C MET A 20 -7.30 -28.85 19.10
N ILE A 21 -8.13 -28.45 18.13
CA ILE A 21 -8.67 -27.08 18.05
C ILE A 21 -9.62 -26.82 19.22
N SER A 22 -10.44 -27.80 19.63
CA SER A 22 -11.33 -27.68 20.79
C SER A 22 -10.55 -27.52 22.09
N TYR A 23 -9.49 -28.28 22.32
CA TYR A 23 -8.63 -28.14 23.51
C TYR A 23 -7.84 -26.83 23.51
N LYS A 24 -7.40 -26.31 22.36
CA LYS A 24 -6.71 -25.02 22.25
C LYS A 24 -7.62 -23.80 22.55
N LEU A 25 -8.93 -23.95 22.54
CA LEU A 25 -9.89 -22.87 22.80
C LEU A 25 -10.39 -22.84 24.26
N ASP A 26 -10.25 -23.91 25.02
CA ASP A 26 -10.85 -24.02 26.36
C ASP A 26 -10.25 -23.04 27.40
N TRP A 27 -8.94 -22.80 27.34
CA TRP A 27 -8.30 -21.85 28.23
C TRP A 27 -8.70 -20.38 27.95
N LYS A 28 -9.15 -20.04 26.73
CA LYS A 28 -9.68 -18.73 26.36
C LYS A 28 -11.10 -18.49 26.87
N LYS A 29 -11.79 -19.52 27.35
CA LYS A 29 -13.07 -19.37 28.05
C LYS A 29 -12.85 -18.82 29.46
N ASN A 30 -11.64 -18.92 30.00
CA ASN A 30 -11.33 -18.41 31.33
C ASN A 30 -11.13 -16.89 31.29
N PRO A 31 -11.89 -16.11 32.07
CA PRO A 31 -11.72 -14.66 32.16
C PRO A 31 -10.30 -14.21 32.50
N SER A 32 -9.54 -15.02 33.25
CA SER A 32 -8.15 -14.72 33.62
C SER A 32 -7.23 -14.56 32.39
N PHE A 33 -7.49 -15.30 31.31
CA PHE A 33 -6.73 -15.14 30.06
C PHE A 33 -6.89 -13.73 29.48
N TRP A 34 -8.15 -13.28 29.35
CA TRP A 34 -8.45 -11.96 28.80
C TRP A 34 -7.98 -10.83 29.71
N ASN A 35 -8.07 -11.02 31.03
CA ASN A 35 -7.54 -10.07 32.01
C ASN A 35 -6.01 -9.94 31.89
N MET A 36 -5.29 -11.05 31.77
CA MET A 36 -3.83 -11.01 31.54
C MET A 36 -3.47 -10.39 30.20
N TRP A 37 -4.24 -10.68 29.15
CA TRP A 37 -4.06 -10.05 27.84
C TRP A 37 -4.23 -8.53 27.94
N ALA A 38 -5.34 -8.07 28.51
CA ALA A 38 -5.63 -6.65 28.71
C ALA A 38 -4.55 -5.95 29.55
N GLN A 39 -4.06 -6.58 30.62
CA GLN A 39 -2.96 -6.04 31.43
C GLN A 39 -1.66 -5.88 30.64
N ARG A 40 -1.32 -6.84 29.78
CA ARG A 40 -0.15 -6.74 28.90
C ARG A 40 -0.31 -5.60 27.90
N SER A 41 -1.47 -5.51 27.25
CA SER A 41 -1.78 -4.44 26.30
C SER A 41 -1.73 -3.06 26.96
N LEU A 42 -2.29 -2.93 28.18
CA LEU A 42 -2.23 -1.71 28.97
C LEU A 42 -0.78 -1.31 29.33
N LYS A 43 0.04 -2.29 29.75
CA LYS A 43 1.45 -2.04 30.04
C LYS A 43 2.22 -1.56 28.80
N GLN A 44 1.94 -2.17 27.64
CA GLN A 44 2.52 -1.72 26.37
C GLN A 44 2.07 -0.30 26.02
N ALA A 45 0.77 0.00 26.14
CA ALA A 45 0.24 1.34 25.88
C ALA A 45 0.87 2.41 26.78
N LEU A 46 1.11 2.11 28.06
CA LEU A 46 1.81 3.03 28.98
C LEU A 46 3.25 3.32 28.54
N GLN A 47 3.94 2.35 27.93
CA GLN A 47 5.31 2.55 27.41
C GLN A 47 5.33 3.49 26.19
N LEU A 48 4.21 3.66 25.48
CA LEU A 48 4.08 4.58 24.36
C LEU A 48 3.95 6.05 24.79
N GLN A 49 3.90 6.36 26.08
CA GLN A 49 3.88 7.74 26.60
C GLN A 49 5.20 8.48 26.30
N GLU A 50 6.30 7.77 26.07
CA GLU A 50 7.56 8.35 25.60
C GLU A 50 7.51 8.50 24.08
N LEU A 51 7.13 9.69 23.61
CA LEU A 51 7.02 9.99 22.19
C LEU A 51 8.39 10.04 21.52
N ASN A 52 8.55 9.32 20.42
CA ASN A 52 9.73 9.47 19.57
C ASN A 52 9.63 10.76 18.75
N LYS A 53 10.32 11.81 19.20
CA LYS A 53 10.37 13.13 18.55
C LYS A 53 11.67 13.35 17.75
N ASN A 54 12.43 12.31 17.47
CA ASN A 54 13.62 12.41 16.64
C ASN A 54 13.26 12.82 15.20
N VAL A 55 14.26 13.31 14.46
CA VAL A 55 14.12 13.48 13.00
C VAL A 55 14.20 12.11 12.34
N ALA A 56 13.27 11.83 11.44
CA ALA A 56 13.28 10.61 10.65
C ALA A 56 14.38 10.67 9.59
N LYS A 57 15.46 9.93 9.79
CA LYS A 57 16.48 9.75 8.77
C LYS A 57 15.91 9.06 7.54
N ASN A 58 15.07 8.05 7.76
CA ASN A 58 14.47 7.25 6.72
C ASN A 58 12.93 7.29 6.80
N ILE A 59 12.29 7.19 5.66
CA ILE A 59 10.85 7.06 5.55
C ILE A 59 10.55 5.83 4.68
N ILE A 60 9.60 5.00 5.11
CA ILE A 60 9.02 3.93 4.31
C ILE A 60 7.50 4.09 4.32
N LEU A 61 6.91 4.25 3.15
CA LEU A 61 5.47 4.21 2.95
C LEU A 61 5.10 2.87 2.30
N PHE A 62 4.35 2.05 3.01
CA PHE A 62 3.69 0.87 2.46
C PHE A 62 2.26 1.25 2.09
N LEU A 63 1.90 1.02 0.85
CA LEU A 63 0.56 1.21 0.33
C LEU A 63 -0.02 -0.12 -0.14
N GLY A 64 -1.12 -0.55 0.45
CA GLY A 64 -1.94 -1.64 -0.09
C GLY A 64 -3.06 -1.03 -0.91
N ASP A 65 -2.96 -1.11 -2.24
CA ASP A 65 -4.00 -0.64 -3.15
C ASP A 65 -5.29 -1.40 -2.88
N GLY A 66 -6.38 -0.69 -2.60
CA GLY A 66 -7.66 -1.28 -2.25
C GLY A 66 -7.74 -2.02 -0.90
N MET A 67 -6.73 -1.84 -0.03
CA MET A 67 -6.62 -2.57 1.24
C MET A 67 -7.50 -1.93 2.34
N GLY A 68 -8.83 -2.00 2.20
CA GLY A 68 -9.77 -1.55 3.21
C GLY A 68 -9.68 -2.33 4.53
N ILE A 69 -10.37 -1.84 5.57
CA ILE A 69 -10.37 -2.47 6.90
C ILE A 69 -10.86 -3.93 6.86
N PRO A 70 -11.93 -4.30 6.11
CA PRO A 70 -12.33 -5.69 5.98
C PRO A 70 -11.25 -6.57 5.36
N THR A 71 -10.49 -6.06 4.38
CA THR A 71 -9.37 -6.76 3.74
C THR A 71 -8.25 -7.04 4.76
N VAL A 72 -7.85 -6.04 5.55
CA VAL A 72 -6.86 -6.20 6.64
C VAL A 72 -7.31 -7.27 7.63
N THR A 73 -8.58 -7.22 8.05
CA THR A 73 -9.12 -8.17 9.03
C THR A 73 -9.18 -9.59 8.49
N ALA A 74 -9.65 -9.77 7.25
CA ALA A 74 -9.72 -11.08 6.60
C ALA A 74 -8.31 -11.66 6.33
N ALA A 75 -7.35 -10.83 5.92
CA ALA A 75 -5.96 -11.23 5.71
C ALA A 75 -5.26 -11.61 7.04
N ARG A 76 -5.57 -10.95 8.14
CA ARG A 76 -5.12 -11.34 9.49
C ARG A 76 -5.58 -12.74 9.84
N ILE A 77 -6.87 -13.01 9.65
CA ILE A 77 -7.45 -14.34 9.86
C ILE A 77 -6.75 -15.37 8.96
N LEU A 78 -6.62 -15.08 7.67
CA LEU A 78 -5.92 -15.95 6.73
C LEU A 78 -4.48 -16.25 7.20
N LYS A 79 -3.71 -15.23 7.55
CA LYS A 79 -2.30 -15.40 7.97
C LYS A 79 -2.18 -16.29 9.21
N GLY A 80 -3.09 -16.13 10.17
CA GLY A 80 -3.18 -17.00 11.32
C GLY A 80 -3.55 -18.44 10.95
N GLN A 81 -4.50 -18.64 10.03
CA GLN A 81 -4.90 -19.97 9.54
C GLN A 81 -3.78 -20.66 8.78
N LEU A 82 -3.02 -19.93 7.95
CA LEU A 82 -1.82 -20.43 7.28
C LEU A 82 -0.73 -20.88 8.28
N SER A 83 -0.76 -20.33 9.51
CA SER A 83 0.14 -20.70 10.61
C SER A 83 -0.45 -21.78 11.53
N GLY A 84 -1.56 -22.44 11.14
CA GLY A 84 -2.23 -23.50 11.90
C GLY A 84 -3.00 -23.03 13.13
N GLN A 85 -3.37 -21.74 13.18
CA GLN A 85 -4.18 -21.13 14.24
C GLN A 85 -5.63 -20.91 13.77
N SER A 86 -6.52 -20.47 14.67
CA SER A 86 -7.88 -20.09 14.30
C SER A 86 -7.92 -18.81 13.43
N GLY A 87 -7.03 -17.88 13.67
CA GLY A 87 -6.78 -16.68 12.89
C GLY A 87 -7.19 -15.37 13.55
N GLU A 88 -8.26 -15.37 14.35
CA GLU A 88 -8.86 -14.13 14.87
C GLU A 88 -7.94 -13.35 15.81
N GLU A 89 -7.11 -14.02 16.63
CA GLU A 89 -6.14 -13.36 17.51
C GLU A 89 -4.74 -13.25 16.93
N PHE A 90 -4.57 -13.61 15.65
CA PHE A 90 -3.27 -13.44 15.01
C PHE A 90 -2.93 -11.96 14.94
N GLN A 91 -1.66 -11.62 15.04
CA GLN A 91 -1.17 -10.26 14.86
C GLN A 91 -0.30 -10.19 13.61
N MET A 92 -0.71 -9.39 12.65
CA MET A 92 0.10 -9.02 11.50
C MET A 92 1.23 -8.06 11.93
N GLU A 93 2.23 -7.85 11.10
CA GLU A 93 3.30 -6.90 11.40
C GLU A 93 2.78 -5.47 11.55
N MET A 94 1.81 -5.08 10.70
CA MET A 94 1.16 -3.77 10.80
C MET A 94 0.31 -3.61 12.07
N ASP A 95 -0.30 -4.69 12.58
CA ASP A 95 -1.08 -4.66 13.84
C ASP A 95 -0.23 -4.35 15.08
N LYS A 96 1.08 -4.54 14.99
CA LYS A 96 2.04 -4.25 16.07
C LYS A 96 2.47 -2.78 16.11
N PHE A 97 2.01 -1.97 15.15
CA PHE A 97 2.37 -0.55 15.11
C PHE A 97 1.61 0.21 16.19
N PRO A 98 2.29 1.14 16.90
CA PRO A 98 1.74 1.77 18.09
C PRO A 98 0.64 2.80 17.81
N TYR A 99 0.60 3.40 16.62
CA TYR A 99 -0.34 4.46 16.30
C TYR A 99 -1.18 4.09 15.08
N VAL A 100 -2.48 4.40 15.17
CA VAL A 100 -3.46 4.18 14.11
C VAL A 100 -4.31 5.44 13.93
N ALA A 101 -4.53 5.82 12.68
CA ALA A 101 -5.48 6.84 12.26
C ALA A 101 -6.46 6.24 11.24
N LEU A 102 -7.52 6.98 10.94
CA LEU A 102 -8.37 6.78 9.78
C LEU A 102 -8.14 7.90 8.77
N SER A 103 -8.15 7.56 7.49
CA SER A 103 -7.94 8.49 6.39
C SER A 103 -9.15 8.52 5.47
N LYS A 104 -9.66 9.73 5.20
CA LYS A 104 -10.76 9.98 4.25
C LYS A 104 -10.24 9.88 2.83
N THR A 105 -10.85 9.04 2.01
CA THR A 105 -10.30 8.61 0.71
C THR A 105 -10.84 9.35 -0.51
N TYR A 106 -11.96 10.09 -0.43
CA TYR A 106 -12.65 10.72 -1.55
C TYR A 106 -11.72 11.62 -2.41
N ASN A 107 -11.97 11.66 -3.73
CA ASN A 107 -11.36 12.63 -4.64
C ASN A 107 -12.14 13.94 -4.62
N THR A 108 -11.58 15.03 -5.16
CA THR A 108 -12.24 16.35 -5.15
C THR A 108 -13.55 16.37 -5.93
N ASP A 109 -13.71 15.50 -6.90
CA ASP A 109 -14.87 15.37 -7.78
C ASP A 109 -15.62 14.03 -7.65
N ALA A 110 -15.14 13.09 -6.82
CA ALA A 110 -15.74 11.77 -6.67
C ALA A 110 -15.82 11.33 -5.20
N GLN A 111 -17.02 10.91 -4.77
CA GLN A 111 -17.26 10.39 -3.42
C GLN A 111 -16.56 9.05 -3.16
N VAL A 112 -16.52 8.19 -4.18
CA VAL A 112 -15.72 6.97 -4.19
C VAL A 112 -14.53 7.22 -5.10
N PRO A 113 -13.29 7.13 -4.59
CA PRO A 113 -12.12 7.59 -5.32
C PRO A 113 -11.57 6.56 -6.30
N ASP A 114 -10.67 7.04 -7.18
CA ASP A 114 -9.73 6.22 -7.91
C ASP A 114 -8.31 6.32 -7.32
N SER A 115 -7.45 5.36 -7.66
CA SER A 115 -6.07 5.29 -7.15
C SER A 115 -5.17 6.44 -7.63
N ALA A 116 -5.48 7.13 -8.74
CA ALA A 116 -4.66 8.23 -9.25
C ALA A 116 -4.84 9.50 -8.40
N GLY A 117 -6.09 9.88 -8.14
CA GLY A 117 -6.40 11.03 -7.30
C GLY A 117 -5.97 10.81 -5.85
N THR A 118 -6.17 9.61 -5.31
CA THR A 118 -5.70 9.27 -3.96
C THR A 118 -4.18 9.25 -3.87
N ALA A 119 -3.46 8.68 -4.87
CA ALA A 119 -1.99 8.70 -4.89
C ALA A 119 -1.44 10.13 -4.90
N THR A 120 -2.08 11.04 -5.64
CA THR A 120 -1.74 12.46 -5.60
C THR A 120 -1.93 13.03 -4.20
N ALA A 121 -2.99 12.62 -3.47
CA ALA A 121 -3.21 13.08 -2.11
C ALA A 121 -2.11 12.61 -1.15
N TYR A 122 -1.85 11.30 -1.04
CA TYR A 122 -0.91 10.78 -0.04
C TYR A 122 0.58 10.85 -0.45
N LEU A 123 0.91 11.22 -1.70
CA LEU A 123 2.29 11.45 -2.13
C LEU A 123 2.61 12.93 -2.34
N CYS A 124 1.66 13.74 -2.83
CA CYS A 124 1.92 15.14 -3.17
C CYS A 124 1.29 16.13 -2.17
N GLY A 125 0.46 15.67 -1.23
CA GLY A 125 -0.09 16.50 -0.17
C GLY A 125 -1.29 17.37 -0.57
N VAL A 126 -1.88 17.12 -1.73
CA VAL A 126 -3.10 17.79 -2.20
C VAL A 126 -4.09 16.78 -2.76
N LYS A 127 -5.39 16.99 -2.50
CA LYS A 127 -6.42 16.17 -3.13
C LYS A 127 -6.58 16.57 -4.61
N ALA A 128 -6.88 15.58 -5.44
CA ALA A 128 -6.95 15.71 -6.89
C ALA A 128 -8.27 15.14 -7.44
N ASN A 129 -8.54 15.41 -8.71
CA ASN A 129 -9.66 14.84 -9.42
C ASN A 129 -9.40 13.39 -9.85
N GLU A 130 -10.48 12.62 -10.01
CA GLU A 130 -10.44 11.26 -10.50
C GLU A 130 -9.61 11.14 -11.79
N GLY A 131 -8.74 10.12 -11.85
CA GLY A 131 -7.95 9.78 -13.02
C GLY A 131 -6.80 10.71 -13.34
N THR A 132 -6.51 11.74 -12.52
CA THR A 132 -5.38 12.66 -12.72
C THR A 132 -4.21 12.33 -11.79
N LEU A 133 -2.97 12.52 -12.25
CA LEU A 133 -1.74 12.14 -11.56
C LEU A 133 -0.83 13.34 -11.33
N GLY A 134 -0.43 13.58 -10.07
CA GLY A 134 0.52 14.64 -9.73
C GLY A 134 0.07 16.04 -10.15
N LEU A 135 -1.23 16.28 -10.21
CA LEU A 135 -1.87 17.54 -10.60
C LEU A 135 -2.84 17.98 -9.52
N SER A 136 -3.01 19.30 -9.37
CA SER A 136 -4.04 19.87 -8.51
C SER A 136 -5.44 19.62 -9.08
N ALA A 137 -6.48 19.83 -8.26
CA ALA A 137 -7.88 19.69 -8.68
C ALA A 137 -8.35 20.71 -9.77
N ALA A 138 -7.49 21.63 -10.18
CA ALA A 138 -7.77 22.49 -11.32
C ALA A 138 -7.53 21.79 -12.68
N ALA A 139 -6.81 20.67 -12.69
CA ALA A 139 -6.63 19.85 -13.88
C ALA A 139 -7.88 19.01 -14.18
N VAL A 140 -8.21 18.87 -15.45
CA VAL A 140 -9.37 18.10 -15.93
C VAL A 140 -8.88 16.84 -16.62
N ARG A 141 -9.46 15.69 -16.26
CA ARG A 141 -9.09 14.38 -16.82
C ARG A 141 -9.14 14.40 -18.33
N SER A 142 -8.13 13.81 -18.97
CA SER A 142 -7.92 13.69 -20.43
C SER A 142 -7.72 15.03 -21.16
N GLN A 143 -7.61 16.17 -20.46
CA GLN A 143 -7.38 17.49 -21.06
C GLN A 143 -5.93 17.96 -20.86
N CYS A 144 -5.08 17.72 -21.85
CA CYS A 144 -3.65 18.07 -21.84
C CYS A 144 -3.40 19.55 -21.50
N ASN A 145 -4.20 20.47 -22.04
CA ASN A 145 -4.04 21.91 -21.85
C ASN A 145 -4.29 22.38 -20.40
N THR A 146 -4.81 21.52 -19.54
CA THR A 146 -5.04 21.82 -18.11
C THR A 146 -3.90 21.36 -17.20
N THR A 147 -2.84 20.76 -17.73
CA THR A 147 -1.71 20.26 -16.93
C THR A 147 -0.75 21.37 -16.52
N GLN A 148 -0.41 22.25 -17.46
CA GLN A 148 0.59 23.29 -17.24
C GLN A 148 0.16 24.29 -16.15
N GLY A 149 1.01 24.43 -15.12
CA GLY A 149 0.76 25.30 -13.96
C GLY A 149 -0.07 24.63 -12.85
N ASN A 150 -0.49 23.39 -13.05
CA ASN A 150 -1.23 22.59 -12.06
C ASN A 150 -0.44 21.41 -11.51
N GLU A 151 0.84 21.29 -11.88
CA GLU A 151 1.74 20.23 -11.41
C GLU A 151 2.03 20.40 -9.92
N VAL A 152 1.97 19.27 -9.18
CA VAL A 152 2.31 19.22 -7.76
C VAL A 152 3.41 18.18 -7.53
N THR A 153 4.41 18.53 -6.73
CA THR A 153 5.55 17.65 -6.47
C THR A 153 5.28 16.66 -5.34
N SER A 154 5.87 15.48 -5.42
CA SER A 154 5.72 14.42 -4.44
C SER A 154 6.76 14.45 -3.33
N ILE A 155 6.47 13.73 -2.23
CA ILE A 155 7.43 13.50 -1.15
C ILE A 155 8.69 12.75 -1.63
N LEU A 156 8.60 11.94 -2.70
CA LEU A 156 9.77 11.31 -3.33
C LEU A 156 10.71 12.39 -3.89
N LYS A 157 10.14 13.37 -4.60
CA LYS A 157 10.90 14.52 -5.12
C LYS A 157 11.47 15.36 -3.97
N TRP A 158 10.70 15.66 -2.94
CA TRP A 158 11.18 16.43 -1.77
C TRP A 158 12.35 15.72 -1.06
N ALA A 159 12.26 14.40 -0.91
CA ALA A 159 13.34 13.59 -0.31
C ALA A 159 14.60 13.58 -1.20
N LYS A 160 14.42 13.47 -2.52
CA LYS A 160 15.55 13.52 -3.48
C LYS A 160 16.25 14.86 -3.44
N ASP A 161 15.50 15.96 -3.42
CA ASP A 161 16.04 17.34 -3.35
C ASP A 161 16.78 17.58 -2.04
N ALA A 162 16.39 16.93 -0.95
CA ALA A 162 17.09 16.94 0.34
C ALA A 162 18.32 16.01 0.38
N GLY A 163 18.72 15.42 -0.75
CA GLY A 163 19.90 14.55 -0.85
C GLY A 163 19.70 13.14 -0.30
N LYS A 164 18.46 12.71 -0.05
CA LYS A 164 18.15 11.33 0.33
C LYS A 164 18.13 10.43 -0.92
N SER A 165 18.44 9.14 -0.75
CA SER A 165 18.13 8.15 -1.77
C SER A 165 16.63 7.90 -1.83
N VAL A 166 16.10 7.60 -3.02
CA VAL A 166 14.65 7.38 -3.22
C VAL A 166 14.38 6.11 -4.00
N GLY A 167 13.28 5.43 -3.64
CA GLY A 167 12.91 4.17 -4.27
C GLY A 167 11.41 3.98 -4.43
N ILE A 168 11.05 3.21 -5.45
CA ILE A 168 9.71 2.75 -5.75
C ILE A 168 9.77 1.24 -5.98
N VAL A 169 8.94 0.49 -5.26
CA VAL A 169 8.78 -0.97 -5.40
C VAL A 169 7.30 -1.28 -5.45
N THR A 170 6.85 -2.00 -6.47
CA THR A 170 5.43 -2.32 -6.66
C THR A 170 5.23 -3.73 -7.23
N THR A 171 4.07 -4.32 -7.00
CA THR A 171 3.60 -5.54 -7.68
C THR A 171 2.79 -5.24 -8.94
N THR A 172 2.48 -3.96 -9.22
CA THR A 172 1.90 -3.52 -10.50
C THR A 172 3.00 -3.16 -11.51
N ARG A 173 2.59 -2.71 -12.71
CA ARG A 173 3.46 -1.97 -13.63
C ARG A 173 3.91 -0.66 -13.00
N ILE A 174 5.17 -0.28 -13.21
CA ILE A 174 5.76 0.91 -12.61
C ILE A 174 5.09 2.23 -13.08
N ASN A 175 4.34 2.19 -14.14
CA ASN A 175 3.53 3.27 -14.68
C ASN A 175 2.02 3.10 -14.38
N HIS A 176 1.66 2.32 -13.34
CA HIS A 176 0.32 2.32 -12.73
C HIS A 176 0.09 3.59 -11.90
N ALA A 177 -1.13 3.83 -11.45
CA ALA A 177 -1.53 5.05 -10.77
C ALA A 177 -0.66 5.40 -9.56
N THR A 178 -0.51 4.49 -8.60
CA THR A 178 0.24 4.70 -7.34
C THR A 178 1.70 5.05 -7.56
N PRO A 179 2.50 4.23 -8.27
CA PRO A 179 3.91 4.57 -8.49
C PRO A 179 4.06 5.82 -9.33
N SER A 180 3.16 6.07 -10.29
CA SER A 180 3.23 7.22 -11.21
C SER A 180 3.09 8.56 -10.50
N ALA A 181 2.20 8.68 -9.52
CA ALA A 181 2.02 9.93 -8.78
C ALA A 181 3.29 10.35 -8.00
N ALA A 182 4.24 9.44 -7.80
CA ALA A 182 5.52 9.78 -7.20
C ALA A 182 6.43 10.60 -8.14
N TYR A 183 6.24 10.51 -9.47
CA TYR A 183 7.15 11.12 -10.45
C TYR A 183 6.47 11.80 -11.65
N ALA A 184 5.21 11.52 -11.94
CA ALA A 184 4.52 12.02 -13.13
C ALA A 184 3.49 13.10 -12.83
N HIS A 185 3.24 13.96 -13.84
CA HIS A 185 2.18 14.95 -13.90
C HIS A 185 1.39 14.67 -15.17
N CYS A 186 0.25 14.00 -15.05
CA CYS A 186 -0.48 13.48 -16.20
C CYS A 186 -1.99 13.72 -16.04
N ALA A 187 -2.62 14.27 -17.09
CA ALA A 187 -4.05 14.51 -17.08
C ALA A 187 -4.90 13.22 -17.17
N ASP A 188 -4.30 12.12 -17.54
CA ASP A 188 -5.00 10.82 -17.56
C ASP A 188 -4.09 9.68 -17.13
N ARG A 189 -4.53 8.92 -16.13
CA ARG A 189 -3.82 7.76 -15.58
C ARG A 189 -3.60 6.62 -16.59
N ASP A 190 -4.36 6.62 -17.68
CA ASP A 190 -4.31 5.59 -18.71
C ASP A 190 -3.30 5.92 -19.83
N TRP A 191 -2.63 7.05 -19.80
CA TRP A 191 -1.58 7.42 -20.76
C TRP A 191 -0.24 6.75 -20.40
N PHE A 192 -0.24 5.42 -20.39
CA PHE A 192 0.90 4.60 -19.94
C PHE A 192 2.13 4.75 -20.82
N SER A 193 1.93 4.79 -22.16
CA SER A 193 2.91 5.15 -23.17
C SER A 193 2.25 6.04 -24.23
N ASP A 194 3.01 6.55 -25.16
CA ASP A 194 2.49 7.40 -26.24
C ASP A 194 1.44 6.70 -27.12
N ASN A 195 1.39 5.36 -27.11
CA ASN A 195 0.39 4.58 -27.83
C ASN A 195 -1.03 4.73 -27.24
N GLU A 196 -1.14 4.89 -25.92
CA GLU A 196 -2.41 5.05 -25.21
C GLU A 196 -2.89 6.51 -25.16
N MET A 197 -2.06 7.45 -25.61
CA MET A 197 -2.43 8.87 -25.65
C MET A 197 -3.26 9.19 -26.91
N PRO A 198 -4.30 10.04 -26.80
CA PRO A 198 -4.95 10.55 -27.99
C PRO A 198 -4.00 11.46 -28.77
N PRO A 199 -4.07 11.48 -30.13
CA PRO A 199 -3.16 12.27 -30.97
C PRO A 199 -3.11 13.75 -30.56
N GLU A 200 -4.24 14.32 -30.19
CA GLU A 200 -4.38 15.72 -29.80
C GLU A 200 -3.56 16.06 -28.52
N ALA A 201 -3.44 15.09 -27.59
CA ALA A 201 -2.62 15.27 -26.40
C ALA A 201 -1.12 15.18 -26.72
N VAL A 202 -0.73 14.31 -27.66
CA VAL A 202 0.66 14.19 -28.13
C VAL A 202 1.06 15.47 -28.86
N ASP A 203 0.21 15.96 -29.79
CA ASP A 203 0.43 17.18 -30.57
C ASP A 203 0.47 18.44 -29.68
N ALA A 204 -0.29 18.43 -28.58
CA ALA A 204 -0.26 19.49 -27.56
C ALA A 204 0.98 19.43 -26.66
N GLY A 205 1.86 18.42 -26.81
CA GLY A 205 3.11 18.30 -26.08
C GLY A 205 3.01 17.61 -24.71
N CYS A 206 1.88 16.99 -24.35
CA CYS A 206 1.79 16.14 -23.16
C CYS A 206 2.71 14.93 -23.30
N LYS A 207 3.21 14.46 -22.16
CA LYS A 207 4.13 13.33 -22.10
C LYS A 207 3.42 12.14 -21.44
N ASP A 208 3.64 10.95 -22.01
CA ASP A 208 3.20 9.70 -21.40
C ASP A 208 3.91 9.44 -20.04
N ILE A 209 3.30 8.59 -19.24
CA ILE A 209 3.76 8.29 -17.88
C ILE A 209 5.13 7.60 -17.90
N ALA A 210 5.34 6.61 -18.80
CA ALA A 210 6.61 5.88 -18.90
C ALA A 210 7.80 6.79 -19.24
N ARG A 211 7.57 7.78 -20.12
CA ARG A 211 8.55 8.80 -20.47
C ARG A 211 8.89 9.67 -19.26
N GLN A 212 7.87 10.11 -18.49
CA GLN A 212 8.04 10.98 -17.34
C GLN A 212 8.85 10.32 -16.20
N LEU A 213 8.82 8.98 -16.06
CA LEU A 213 9.64 8.23 -15.09
C LEU A 213 11.14 8.57 -15.20
N PHE A 214 11.62 8.76 -16.42
CA PHE A 214 13.04 9.00 -16.68
C PHE A 214 13.38 10.49 -16.91
N GLU A 215 12.38 11.35 -17.13
CA GLU A 215 12.59 12.77 -17.41
C GLU A 215 12.38 13.67 -16.20
N ASN A 216 11.36 13.43 -15.36
CA ASN A 216 11.01 14.32 -14.25
C ASN A 216 11.94 14.15 -13.04
N ILE A 217 12.31 12.90 -12.72
CA ILE A 217 13.26 12.59 -11.64
C ILE A 217 14.29 11.59 -12.19
N PRO A 218 15.30 12.05 -12.95
CA PRO A 218 16.14 11.18 -13.78
C PRO A 218 17.02 10.19 -13.01
N GLU A 219 17.18 10.36 -11.71
CA GLU A 219 18.08 9.58 -10.86
C GLU A 219 17.36 8.97 -9.63
N ILE A 220 16.18 8.36 -9.84
CA ILE A 220 15.58 7.51 -8.81
C ILE A 220 16.53 6.32 -8.57
N ASP A 221 16.91 6.10 -7.31
CA ASP A 221 17.93 5.10 -6.97
C ASP A 221 17.42 3.66 -7.15
N VAL A 222 16.16 3.40 -6.82
CA VAL A 222 15.55 2.07 -6.94
C VAL A 222 14.18 2.18 -7.63
N ILE A 223 14.03 1.44 -8.72
CA ILE A 223 12.75 1.29 -9.45
C ILE A 223 12.55 -0.20 -9.67
N MET A 224 11.52 -0.80 -9.08
CA MET A 224 11.20 -2.21 -9.25
C MET A 224 9.69 -2.44 -9.37
N GLY A 225 9.28 -3.18 -10.42
CA GLY A 225 7.89 -3.52 -10.71
C GLY A 225 7.75 -4.21 -12.05
N GLY A 226 6.54 -4.17 -12.60
CA GLY A 226 6.25 -4.58 -13.98
C GLY A 226 6.31 -3.41 -14.96
N GLY A 227 5.68 -3.56 -16.14
CA GLY A 227 5.52 -2.48 -17.12
C GLY A 227 6.57 -2.43 -18.19
N ARG A 228 7.33 -3.53 -18.37
CA ARG A 228 8.43 -3.62 -19.34
C ARG A 228 8.02 -3.23 -20.75
N LYS A 229 6.83 -3.66 -21.24
CA LYS A 229 6.36 -3.38 -22.60
C LYS A 229 6.21 -1.88 -22.92
N TYR A 230 5.90 -1.04 -21.93
CA TYR A 230 5.72 0.39 -22.14
C TYR A 230 7.04 1.16 -22.31
N MET A 231 8.17 0.50 -22.09
CA MET A 231 9.50 1.08 -22.19
C MET A 231 10.18 0.82 -23.54
N PHE A 232 9.60 -0.03 -24.38
CA PHE A 232 10.20 -0.47 -25.65
C PHE A 232 9.39 -0.04 -26.87
N PRO A 233 10.06 0.15 -28.04
CA PRO A 233 9.40 0.44 -29.30
C PRO A 233 8.34 -0.61 -29.63
N MET A 234 7.31 -0.19 -30.35
CA MET A 234 6.27 -1.07 -30.88
C MET A 234 6.91 -2.27 -31.61
N ASP A 235 6.26 -3.42 -31.50
CA ASP A 235 6.69 -4.70 -32.08
C ASP A 235 8.07 -5.24 -31.62
N THR A 236 8.69 -4.62 -30.60
CA THR A 236 9.87 -5.21 -29.96
C THR A 236 9.46 -6.45 -29.17
N PRO A 237 9.96 -7.66 -29.52
CA PRO A 237 9.65 -8.87 -28.76
C PRO A 237 10.07 -8.75 -27.29
N ASP A 238 9.22 -9.25 -26.40
CA ASP A 238 9.55 -9.30 -24.98
C ASP A 238 10.65 -10.33 -24.70
N VAL A 239 11.54 -10.04 -23.75
CA VAL A 239 12.68 -10.90 -23.43
C VAL A 239 12.25 -12.25 -22.83
N GLU A 240 11.13 -12.29 -22.14
CA GLU A 240 10.58 -13.49 -21.47
C GLU A 240 9.53 -14.19 -22.34
N TYR A 241 8.74 -13.41 -23.11
CA TYR A 241 7.65 -13.89 -23.96
C TYR A 241 7.87 -13.52 -25.43
N PRO A 242 8.95 -14.00 -26.08
CA PRO A 242 9.39 -13.51 -27.41
C PRO A 242 8.46 -13.86 -28.58
N THR A 243 7.49 -14.74 -28.37
CA THR A 243 6.51 -15.14 -29.39
C THR A 243 5.10 -14.61 -29.13
N GLU A 244 4.86 -14.00 -27.98
CA GLU A 244 3.55 -13.57 -27.52
C GLU A 244 3.35 -12.07 -27.76
N LYS A 245 2.73 -11.72 -28.90
CA LYS A 245 2.58 -10.33 -29.37
C LYS A 245 1.92 -9.37 -28.36
N GLN A 246 1.04 -9.86 -27.47
CA GLN A 246 0.40 -9.05 -26.42
C GLN A 246 1.40 -8.50 -25.39
N HIS A 247 2.60 -9.07 -25.35
CA HIS A 247 3.68 -8.67 -24.45
C HIS A 247 4.75 -7.80 -25.10
N PHE A 248 4.66 -7.59 -26.41
CA PHE A 248 5.62 -6.79 -27.16
C PHE A 248 5.58 -5.31 -26.75
N GLY A 249 6.67 -4.59 -27.08
CA GLY A 249 6.75 -3.15 -26.87
C GLY A 249 5.57 -2.39 -27.46
N THR A 250 5.19 -1.28 -26.85
CA THR A 250 3.99 -0.51 -27.24
C THR A 250 4.30 0.89 -27.78
N ARG A 251 5.53 1.41 -27.64
CA ARG A 251 5.85 2.79 -27.96
C ARG A 251 5.86 3.04 -29.48
N LYS A 252 5.03 4.00 -29.92
CA LYS A 252 4.96 4.47 -31.31
C LYS A 252 6.08 5.46 -31.67
N ASP A 253 6.62 6.18 -30.69
CA ASP A 253 7.72 7.14 -30.87
C ASP A 253 9.06 6.48 -31.19
N GLY A 254 9.14 5.14 -31.19
CA GLY A 254 10.33 4.36 -31.48
C GLY A 254 11.42 4.42 -30.39
N ARG A 255 11.16 5.07 -29.26
CA ARG A 255 12.14 5.18 -28.17
C ARG A 255 12.27 3.87 -27.40
N ASN A 256 13.51 3.56 -26.99
CA ASN A 256 13.82 2.49 -26.06
C ASN A 256 14.29 3.14 -24.74
N LEU A 257 13.36 3.34 -23.83
CA LEU A 257 13.61 4.07 -22.57
C LEU A 257 14.59 3.33 -21.66
N VAL A 258 14.64 1.99 -21.72
CA VAL A 258 15.63 1.19 -20.97
C VAL A 258 17.04 1.43 -21.52
N ARG A 259 17.20 1.49 -22.85
CA ARG A 259 18.50 1.81 -23.48
C ARG A 259 18.95 3.23 -23.12
N GLU A 260 18.03 4.19 -23.17
CA GLU A 260 18.31 5.58 -22.82
C GLU A 260 18.72 5.71 -21.34
N TRP A 261 18.04 4.98 -20.44
CA TRP A 261 18.43 4.93 -19.03
C TRP A 261 19.82 4.32 -18.84
N LYS A 262 20.12 3.19 -19.50
CA LYS A 262 21.45 2.55 -19.44
C LYS A 262 22.56 3.50 -19.92
N GLU A 263 22.32 4.23 -21.00
CA GLU A 263 23.31 5.21 -21.52
C GLU A 263 23.52 6.36 -20.57
N ARG A 264 22.45 6.91 -19.98
CA ARG A 264 22.54 7.96 -18.94
C ARG A 264 23.31 7.51 -17.71
N MET A 265 23.15 6.25 -17.33
CA MET A 265 23.71 5.67 -16.12
C MET A 265 25.04 4.95 -16.31
N LYS A 266 25.64 4.98 -17.52
CA LYS A 266 26.83 4.18 -17.87
C LYS A 266 28.06 4.40 -16.97
N GLU A 267 28.25 5.60 -16.45
CA GLU A 267 29.37 5.94 -15.54
C GLU A 267 29.02 5.68 -14.06
N LYS A 268 27.82 5.16 -13.76
CA LYS A 268 27.32 4.90 -12.42
C LYS A 268 27.26 3.40 -12.14
N ARG A 269 27.22 3.03 -10.87
CA ARG A 269 27.00 1.63 -10.47
C ARG A 269 25.50 1.29 -10.60
N ALA A 270 25.01 1.23 -11.83
CA ALA A 270 23.63 1.05 -12.19
C ALA A 270 23.39 -0.30 -12.87
N HIS A 271 22.27 -0.95 -12.55
CA HIS A 271 21.92 -2.28 -13.05
C HIS A 271 20.47 -2.29 -13.53
N TYR A 272 20.27 -2.82 -14.75
CA TYR A 272 18.96 -3.22 -15.25
C TYR A 272 18.81 -4.73 -15.07
N VAL A 273 17.69 -5.15 -14.47
CA VAL A 273 17.34 -6.55 -14.27
C VAL A 273 15.90 -6.79 -14.67
N TRP A 274 15.59 -7.98 -15.19
CA TRP A 274 14.24 -8.29 -15.66
C TRP A 274 13.67 -9.59 -15.07
N ASN A 275 14.47 -10.33 -14.26
CA ASN A 275 14.04 -11.54 -13.59
C ASN A 275 14.62 -11.65 -12.18
N LYS A 276 14.04 -12.54 -11.37
CA LYS A 276 14.44 -12.80 -9.99
C LYS A 276 15.89 -13.23 -9.85
N LYS A 277 16.38 -14.08 -10.75
CA LYS A 277 17.77 -14.61 -10.69
C LYS A 277 18.78 -13.46 -10.82
N GLU A 278 18.56 -12.56 -11.76
CA GLU A 278 19.40 -11.38 -11.92
C GLU A 278 19.32 -10.47 -10.69
N LEU A 279 18.09 -10.22 -10.16
CA LEU A 279 17.89 -9.41 -8.97
C LEU A 279 18.65 -9.94 -7.77
N LEU A 280 18.52 -11.24 -7.47
CA LEU A 280 19.12 -11.84 -6.27
C LEU A 280 20.63 -12.12 -6.41
N SER A 281 21.16 -12.16 -7.63
CA SER A 281 22.60 -12.28 -7.88
C SER A 281 23.35 -10.96 -7.72
N LEU A 282 22.65 -9.83 -7.70
CA LEU A 282 23.23 -8.52 -7.47
C LEU A 282 23.89 -8.44 -6.10
N ASN A 283 25.09 -7.84 -6.06
CA ASN A 283 25.68 -7.41 -4.80
C ASN A 283 25.20 -5.98 -4.46
N PRO A 284 24.28 -5.80 -3.50
CA PRO A 284 23.71 -4.49 -3.20
C PRO A 284 24.75 -3.45 -2.74
N SER A 285 25.89 -3.88 -2.19
CA SER A 285 26.96 -2.97 -1.78
C SER A 285 27.68 -2.34 -2.97
N LYS A 286 27.60 -2.96 -4.16
CA LYS A 286 28.21 -2.50 -5.41
C LYS A 286 27.22 -1.84 -6.37
N ALA A 287 25.92 -1.81 -6.05
CA ALA A 287 24.87 -1.19 -6.86
C ALA A 287 24.36 0.07 -6.16
N ASP A 288 24.30 1.20 -6.85
CA ASP A 288 23.67 2.43 -6.35
C ASP A 288 22.32 2.67 -6.98
N TYR A 289 22.16 2.21 -8.22
CA TYR A 289 20.91 2.36 -8.99
C TYR A 289 20.47 1.02 -9.52
N ILE A 290 19.16 0.77 -9.45
CA ILE A 290 18.55 -0.41 -10.05
C ILE A 290 17.25 -0.05 -10.77
N LEU A 291 17.11 -0.56 -11.99
CA LEU A 291 15.87 -0.61 -12.75
C LEU A 291 15.50 -2.08 -12.93
N GLY A 292 14.48 -2.54 -12.20
CA GLY A 292 13.95 -3.90 -12.26
C GLY A 292 12.56 -3.90 -12.89
N LEU A 293 12.42 -4.47 -14.10
CA LEU A 293 11.15 -4.59 -14.79
C LEU A 293 10.88 -6.09 -15.05
N PHE A 294 10.13 -6.71 -14.15
CA PHE A 294 10.04 -8.18 -14.07
C PHE A 294 8.96 -8.78 -14.97
N GLU A 295 7.98 -7.96 -15.40
CA GLU A 295 6.90 -8.40 -16.26
C GLU A 295 6.58 -7.35 -17.34
N PRO A 296 6.00 -7.76 -18.48
CA PRO A 296 5.57 -6.80 -19.53
C PRO A 296 4.48 -5.83 -19.03
N SER A 297 3.58 -6.30 -18.18
CA SER A 297 2.52 -5.52 -17.53
C SER A 297 2.66 -5.64 -16.00
N ASP A 298 1.59 -5.97 -15.27
CA ASP A 298 1.65 -6.18 -13.82
C ASP A 298 2.34 -7.51 -13.49
N LEU A 299 2.93 -7.65 -12.30
CA LEU A 299 3.43 -8.94 -11.81
C LEU A 299 2.26 -9.92 -11.64
N PRO A 300 2.47 -11.23 -11.82
CA PRO A 300 1.46 -12.23 -11.51
C PRO A 300 1.04 -12.17 -10.03
N TYR A 301 -0.19 -12.60 -9.73
CA TYR A 301 -0.59 -12.76 -8.32
C TYR A 301 0.39 -13.66 -7.57
N ASN A 302 0.68 -13.34 -6.33
CA ASN A 302 1.65 -14.06 -5.50
C ASN A 302 1.37 -15.57 -5.40
N LEU A 303 0.10 -15.99 -5.50
CA LEU A 303 -0.29 -17.40 -5.56
C LEU A 303 0.06 -18.08 -6.89
N GLU A 304 0.18 -17.31 -7.97
CA GLU A 304 0.34 -17.81 -9.35
C GLU A 304 1.73 -17.53 -9.93
N ARG A 305 2.50 -16.63 -9.30
CA ARG A 305 3.82 -16.26 -9.80
C ARG A 305 4.75 -17.47 -9.93
N ASN A 306 5.56 -17.47 -10.93
CA ASN A 306 6.66 -18.41 -11.06
C ASN A 306 7.78 -18.03 -10.07
N LYS A 307 7.93 -18.82 -9.02
CA LYS A 307 8.88 -18.53 -7.92
C LYS A 307 10.35 -18.57 -8.34
N GLU A 308 10.66 -19.09 -9.53
CA GLU A 308 12.02 -19.13 -10.08
C GLU A 308 12.35 -17.86 -10.87
N THR A 309 11.36 -17.29 -11.59
CA THR A 309 11.57 -16.11 -12.47
C THR A 309 11.10 -14.81 -11.83
N ASP A 310 10.02 -14.85 -11.02
CA ASP A 310 9.37 -13.66 -10.51
C ASP A 310 9.75 -13.40 -9.05
N PRO A 311 10.29 -12.22 -8.73
CA PRO A 311 10.54 -11.87 -7.35
C PRO A 311 9.22 -11.60 -6.60
N SER A 312 9.17 -11.95 -5.31
CA SER A 312 8.11 -11.51 -4.42
C SER A 312 8.31 -10.06 -3.99
N LEU A 313 7.25 -9.42 -3.49
CA LEU A 313 7.34 -8.07 -2.91
C LEU A 313 8.39 -8.03 -1.78
N THR A 314 8.43 -9.05 -0.94
CA THR A 314 9.42 -9.17 0.15
C THR A 314 10.85 -9.21 -0.37
N GLU A 315 11.12 -9.95 -1.45
CA GLU A 315 12.46 -10.05 -2.06
C GLU A 315 12.89 -8.72 -2.69
N MET A 316 11.97 -8.02 -3.38
CA MET A 316 12.23 -6.68 -3.94
C MET A 316 12.53 -5.66 -2.83
N VAL A 317 11.74 -5.63 -1.76
CA VAL A 317 11.97 -4.74 -0.61
C VAL A 317 13.31 -5.01 0.08
N ASP A 318 13.71 -6.28 0.20
CA ASP A 318 15.01 -6.65 0.78
C ASP A 318 16.18 -6.05 0.00
N VAL A 319 16.16 -6.16 -1.32
CA VAL A 319 17.21 -5.60 -2.20
C VAL A 319 17.16 -4.07 -2.17
N ALA A 320 15.97 -3.47 -2.27
CA ALA A 320 15.78 -2.01 -2.24
C ALA A 320 16.40 -1.40 -0.98
N LEU A 321 16.07 -1.92 0.19
CA LEU A 321 16.58 -1.41 1.45
C LEU A 321 18.10 -1.55 1.60
N LYS A 322 18.68 -2.66 1.11
CA LYS A 322 20.13 -2.85 1.10
C LYS A 322 20.87 -1.83 0.23
N ILE A 323 20.25 -1.37 -0.84
CA ILE A 323 20.80 -0.32 -1.71
C ILE A 323 20.62 1.06 -1.06
N LEU A 324 19.39 1.42 -0.69
CA LEU A 324 19.02 2.76 -0.22
C LEU A 324 19.69 3.15 1.11
N LYS A 325 19.87 2.20 2.02
CA LYS A 325 20.50 2.43 3.33
C LYS A 325 21.97 2.88 3.28
N LYS A 326 22.62 2.77 2.14
CA LYS A 326 24.01 3.23 1.98
C LYS A 326 24.15 4.75 2.03
N ASN A 327 23.07 5.48 1.72
CA ASN A 327 23.07 6.93 1.77
C ASN A 327 23.13 7.42 3.22
N PRO A 328 24.16 8.18 3.64
CA PRO A 328 24.28 8.71 5.00
C PRO A 328 23.14 9.67 5.36
N ASN A 329 22.51 10.34 4.38
CA ASN A 329 21.35 11.22 4.56
C ASN A 329 20.03 10.45 4.71
N GLY A 330 20.07 9.11 4.58
CA GLY A 330 18.88 8.25 4.63
C GLY A 330 18.13 8.18 3.31
N PHE A 331 16.88 7.72 3.38
CA PHE A 331 16.11 7.42 2.18
C PHE A 331 14.59 7.63 2.37
N PHE A 332 13.88 7.74 1.24
CA PHE A 332 12.45 7.54 1.10
C PHE A 332 12.20 6.31 0.22
N LEU A 333 11.32 5.41 0.66
CA LEU A 333 10.91 4.22 -0.10
C LEU A 333 9.39 4.11 -0.13
N LEU A 334 8.82 4.14 -1.33
CA LEU A 334 7.44 3.74 -1.60
C LEU A 334 7.42 2.25 -1.91
N VAL A 335 6.59 1.49 -1.19
CA VAL A 335 6.33 0.07 -1.43
C VAL A 335 4.84 -0.14 -1.62
N GLU A 336 4.45 -0.71 -2.76
CA GLU A 336 3.05 -0.94 -3.08
C GLU A 336 2.74 -2.44 -3.21
N GLY A 337 1.70 -2.87 -2.49
CA GLY A 337 0.99 -4.12 -2.73
C GLY A 337 -0.18 -3.88 -3.69
N GLY A 338 0.12 -3.57 -4.94
CA GLY A 338 -0.90 -3.08 -5.89
C GLY A 338 -1.83 -4.16 -6.44
N ARG A 339 -1.44 -5.44 -6.33
CA ARG A 339 -2.28 -6.54 -6.81
C ARG A 339 -3.41 -6.92 -5.84
N ILE A 340 -3.48 -6.31 -4.67
CA ILE A 340 -4.61 -6.47 -3.73
C ILE A 340 -5.88 -5.96 -4.41
N ASP A 341 -5.83 -4.75 -4.95
CA ASP A 341 -6.90 -4.09 -5.70
C ASP A 341 -7.38 -4.94 -6.90
N HIS A 342 -6.45 -5.34 -7.75
CA HIS A 342 -6.78 -6.18 -8.91
C HIS A 342 -7.47 -7.48 -8.52
N GLY A 343 -7.07 -8.09 -7.39
CA GLY A 343 -7.73 -9.28 -6.86
C GLY A 343 -9.17 -9.01 -6.43
N HIS A 344 -9.44 -7.84 -5.85
CA HIS A 344 -10.79 -7.42 -5.50
C HIS A 344 -11.62 -7.09 -6.75
N HIS A 345 -11.10 -6.31 -7.69
CA HIS A 345 -11.79 -6.02 -8.96
C HIS A 345 -12.19 -7.28 -9.73
N ASP A 346 -11.34 -8.29 -9.71
CA ASP A 346 -11.65 -9.62 -10.29
C ASP A 346 -12.68 -10.42 -9.46
N GLY A 347 -13.09 -9.96 -8.29
CA GLY A 347 -13.91 -10.72 -7.34
C GLY A 347 -13.16 -11.90 -6.69
N LYS A 348 -11.85 -12.00 -6.90
CA LYS A 348 -10.98 -13.10 -6.44
C LYS A 348 -10.41 -12.82 -5.06
N ALA A 349 -11.25 -12.88 -4.04
CA ALA A 349 -10.87 -12.59 -2.66
C ALA A 349 -9.63 -13.36 -2.19
N LYS A 350 -9.43 -14.60 -2.66
CA LYS A 350 -8.27 -15.40 -2.28
C LYS A 350 -6.97 -14.79 -2.80
N GLN A 351 -6.96 -14.25 -4.02
CA GLN A 351 -5.82 -13.54 -4.58
C GLN A 351 -5.52 -12.28 -3.74
N ALA A 352 -6.52 -11.41 -3.55
CA ALA A 352 -6.39 -10.16 -2.79
C ALA A 352 -5.85 -10.38 -1.36
N LEU A 353 -6.37 -11.37 -0.64
CA LEU A 353 -5.93 -11.65 0.74
C LEU A 353 -4.52 -12.23 0.80
N HIS A 354 -4.10 -13.04 -0.18
CA HIS A 354 -2.72 -13.53 -0.25
C HIS A 354 -1.71 -12.44 -0.63
N GLU A 355 -2.08 -11.48 -1.48
CA GLU A 355 -1.30 -10.26 -1.74
C GLU A 355 -1.12 -9.43 -0.46
N THR A 356 -2.19 -9.24 0.31
CA THR A 356 -2.13 -8.54 1.61
C THR A 356 -1.21 -9.25 2.60
N VAL A 357 -1.25 -10.59 2.65
CA VAL A 357 -0.35 -11.37 3.50
C VAL A 357 1.11 -11.24 3.05
N GLU A 358 1.38 -11.17 1.74
CA GLU A 358 2.74 -10.96 1.21
C GLU A 358 3.24 -9.54 1.51
N MET A 359 2.37 -8.53 1.38
CA MET A 359 2.71 -7.17 1.80
C MET A 359 3.08 -7.10 3.29
N ASP A 360 2.33 -7.78 4.15
CA ASP A 360 2.64 -7.83 5.59
C ASP A 360 3.98 -8.54 5.88
N ARG A 361 4.37 -9.52 5.06
CA ARG A 361 5.74 -10.11 5.13
C ARG A 361 6.80 -9.10 4.75
N ALA A 362 6.55 -8.30 3.71
CA ALA A 362 7.45 -7.22 3.29
C ALA A 362 7.61 -6.15 4.38
N ILE A 363 6.52 -5.78 5.07
CA ILE A 363 6.54 -4.89 6.25
C ILE A 363 7.43 -5.47 7.36
N GLY A 364 7.26 -6.76 7.67
CA GLY A 364 8.10 -7.46 8.64
C GLY A 364 9.58 -7.46 8.23
N ARG A 365 9.86 -7.72 6.94
CA ARG A 365 11.24 -7.69 6.41
C ARG A 365 11.88 -6.31 6.54
N ALA A 366 11.15 -5.26 6.20
CA ALA A 366 11.61 -3.89 6.38
C ALA A 366 11.91 -3.56 7.85
N GLY A 367 11.04 -4.01 8.76
CA GLY A 367 11.24 -3.84 10.20
C GLY A 367 12.53 -4.49 10.73
N LEU A 368 12.92 -5.66 10.16
CA LEU A 368 14.17 -6.33 10.51
C LEU A 368 15.42 -5.60 9.97
N LEU A 369 15.28 -4.82 8.90
CA LEU A 369 16.39 -4.14 8.23
C LEU A 369 16.58 -2.69 8.68
N THR A 370 15.65 -2.13 9.45
CA THR A 370 15.65 -0.72 9.85
C THR A 370 15.45 -0.56 11.35
N SER A 371 15.86 0.59 11.88
CA SER A 371 15.66 0.94 13.28
C SER A 371 14.45 1.86 13.44
N THR A 372 13.55 1.55 14.37
CA THR A 372 12.42 2.41 14.75
C THR A 372 12.83 3.73 15.40
N HIS A 373 14.10 3.86 15.80
CA HIS A 373 14.63 5.10 16.35
C HIS A 373 14.81 6.20 15.28
N GLU A 374 15.15 5.80 14.04
CA GLU A 374 15.47 6.71 12.93
C GLU A 374 14.62 6.52 11.66
N THR A 375 13.74 5.52 11.64
CA THR A 375 12.90 5.21 10.47
C THR A 375 11.42 5.38 10.81
N LEU A 376 10.76 6.32 10.15
CA LEU A 376 9.30 6.41 10.14
C LEU A 376 8.77 5.40 9.12
N THR A 377 7.96 4.47 9.57
CA THR A 377 7.22 3.55 8.71
C THR A 377 5.73 3.84 8.82
N VAL A 378 5.10 4.07 7.68
CA VAL A 378 3.66 4.27 7.53
C VAL A 378 3.12 3.14 6.66
N VAL A 379 2.00 2.52 7.05
CA VAL A 379 1.27 1.52 6.28
C VAL A 379 -0.16 2.00 6.14
N THR A 380 -0.64 2.13 4.91
CA THR A 380 -2.02 2.58 4.65
C THR A 380 -2.57 1.96 3.37
N ALA A 381 -3.79 2.28 3.05
CA ALA A 381 -4.41 2.04 1.75
C ALA A 381 -4.76 3.38 1.09
N ASP A 382 -5.03 3.35 -0.18
CA ASP A 382 -5.52 4.47 -0.96
C ASP A 382 -7.04 4.58 -0.91
N HIS A 383 -7.75 3.46 -0.96
CA HIS A 383 -9.20 3.28 -0.80
C HIS A 383 -9.50 1.84 -0.34
N SER A 384 -10.77 1.49 -0.26
CA SER A 384 -11.27 0.15 0.01
C SER A 384 -11.97 -0.44 -1.22
N HIS A 385 -12.60 -1.60 -1.05
CA HIS A 385 -13.50 -2.25 -1.99
C HIS A 385 -14.85 -2.57 -1.31
N VAL A 386 -15.90 -2.84 -2.13
CA VAL A 386 -17.19 -3.29 -1.60
C VAL A 386 -17.14 -4.77 -1.17
N PHE A 387 -16.09 -5.09 -0.45
CA PHE A 387 -15.73 -6.40 0.08
C PHE A 387 -16.06 -6.49 1.56
N ASN A 388 -16.65 -7.61 1.97
CA ASN A 388 -16.87 -7.88 3.39
C ASN A 388 -16.96 -9.39 3.66
N PHE A 389 -16.97 -9.78 4.95
CA PHE A 389 -17.24 -11.16 5.36
C PHE A 389 -18.20 -11.17 6.55
N GLY A 390 -19.08 -12.19 6.59
CA GLY A 390 -20.17 -12.23 7.58
C GLY A 390 -20.81 -13.61 7.69
N GLY A 391 -22.14 -13.65 7.93
CA GLY A 391 -22.92 -14.89 8.01
C GLY A 391 -22.80 -15.64 9.33
N TYR A 392 -22.44 -14.94 10.43
CA TYR A 392 -22.29 -15.51 11.79
C TYR A 392 -21.38 -16.74 11.83
N THR A 393 -20.29 -16.71 11.04
CA THR A 393 -19.31 -17.79 10.97
C THR A 393 -18.69 -18.04 12.35
N ARG A 394 -18.51 -19.32 12.66
CA ARG A 394 -17.90 -19.72 13.95
C ARG A 394 -16.41 -19.38 13.93
N ARG A 395 -15.89 -19.11 15.12
CA ARG A 395 -14.47 -18.91 15.32
C ARG A 395 -13.64 -20.09 14.75
N GLY A 396 -12.58 -19.77 14.02
CA GLY A 396 -11.73 -20.77 13.34
C GLY A 396 -12.33 -21.33 12.06
N ASN A 397 -13.48 -20.78 11.57
CA ASN A 397 -13.97 -21.13 10.25
C ASN A 397 -12.95 -20.69 9.20
N ASN A 398 -12.75 -21.53 8.18
CA ASN A 398 -11.90 -21.15 7.05
C ASN A 398 -12.42 -19.83 6.46
N ILE A 399 -11.56 -18.82 6.34
CA ILE A 399 -11.98 -17.50 5.84
C ILE A 399 -12.63 -17.57 4.44
N PHE A 400 -12.21 -18.53 3.61
CA PHE A 400 -12.81 -18.83 2.31
C PHE A 400 -13.95 -19.84 2.39
N GLY A 401 -14.44 -20.18 3.59
CA GLY A 401 -15.44 -21.19 3.82
C GLY A 401 -16.87 -20.67 3.66
N LEU A 402 -17.81 -21.61 3.78
CA LEU A 402 -19.22 -21.31 3.81
C LEU A 402 -19.64 -20.73 5.16
N ALA A 403 -20.65 -19.85 5.15
CA ALA A 403 -21.38 -19.51 6.35
C ALA A 403 -22.09 -20.76 6.93
N PRO A 404 -22.26 -20.86 8.27
CA PRO A 404 -22.88 -22.03 8.89
C PRO A 404 -24.39 -22.08 8.69
N MET A 405 -25.00 -20.98 8.26
CA MET A 405 -26.42 -20.87 7.99
C MET A 405 -26.70 -20.91 6.49
N MET A 406 -27.86 -21.37 6.11
CA MET A 406 -28.40 -21.21 4.76
C MET A 406 -29.23 -19.94 4.68
N SER A 407 -29.40 -19.40 3.48
CA SER A 407 -30.40 -18.36 3.22
C SER A 407 -31.79 -18.87 3.61
N ASP A 408 -32.53 -18.12 4.38
CA ASP A 408 -33.88 -18.40 4.79
C ASP A 408 -34.92 -18.16 3.66
N ILE A 409 -34.48 -17.51 2.58
CA ILE A 409 -35.32 -17.22 1.41
C ILE A 409 -35.23 -18.35 0.37
N ASP A 410 -34.02 -18.75 -0.04
CA ASP A 410 -33.81 -19.72 -1.13
C ASP A 410 -33.22 -21.06 -0.68
N GLN A 411 -32.98 -21.22 0.62
CA GLN A 411 -32.45 -22.44 1.26
C GLN A 411 -31.08 -22.89 0.66
N LYS A 412 -30.34 -21.96 0.07
CA LYS A 412 -29.02 -22.25 -0.50
C LYS A 412 -27.90 -21.75 0.42
N PRO A 413 -26.76 -22.45 0.48
CA PRO A 413 -25.59 -21.99 1.20
C PRO A 413 -24.98 -20.74 0.55
N PHE A 414 -24.14 -20.02 1.29
CA PHE A 414 -23.35 -18.89 0.81
C PHE A 414 -21.98 -18.86 1.49
N THR A 415 -21.01 -18.24 0.84
CA THR A 415 -19.68 -18.06 1.40
C THR A 415 -19.69 -16.97 2.48
N SER A 416 -18.77 -17.06 3.46
CA SER A 416 -18.62 -15.98 4.44
C SER A 416 -18.17 -14.67 3.77
N ILE A 417 -17.33 -14.73 2.75
CA ILE A 417 -16.91 -13.58 1.94
C ILE A 417 -17.96 -13.29 0.88
N LEU A 418 -18.33 -12.01 0.79
CA LEU A 418 -19.29 -11.48 -0.19
C LEU A 418 -18.80 -10.11 -0.69
N TYR A 419 -19.16 -9.79 -1.95
CA TYR A 419 -18.96 -8.47 -2.53
C TYR A 419 -20.29 -7.74 -2.74
N GLY A 420 -20.29 -6.42 -2.66
CA GLY A 420 -21.47 -5.60 -2.95
C GLY A 420 -21.85 -5.64 -4.43
N ASN A 421 -20.86 -5.69 -5.32
CA ASN A 421 -21.05 -5.83 -6.77
C ASN A 421 -19.89 -6.62 -7.38
N GLY A 422 -19.95 -6.90 -8.68
CA GLY A 422 -18.82 -7.51 -9.38
C GLY A 422 -19.19 -8.79 -10.17
N PRO A 423 -18.16 -9.49 -10.70
CA PRO A 423 -18.32 -10.62 -11.61
C PRO A 423 -18.81 -11.91 -10.92
N GLY A 424 -18.83 -11.95 -9.59
CA GLY A 424 -19.33 -13.10 -8.82
C GLY A 424 -20.84 -13.22 -8.76
N PHE A 425 -21.59 -12.29 -9.35
CA PHE A 425 -23.06 -12.43 -9.49
C PHE A 425 -23.37 -13.50 -10.53
N LYS A 426 -24.00 -14.60 -10.09
CA LYS A 426 -24.33 -15.74 -10.96
C LYS A 426 -25.75 -16.23 -10.70
N LEU A 427 -26.52 -16.34 -11.78
CA LEU A 427 -27.82 -17.00 -11.81
C LEU A 427 -27.74 -18.22 -12.71
N ILE A 428 -28.30 -19.35 -12.24
CA ILE A 428 -28.48 -20.60 -12.99
C ILE A 428 -29.97 -20.83 -13.03
N ASP A 429 -30.56 -20.83 -14.22
CA ASP A 429 -32.00 -20.95 -14.45
C ASP A 429 -32.81 -19.91 -13.65
N GLY A 430 -32.32 -18.68 -13.58
CA GLY A 430 -32.96 -17.57 -12.84
C GLY A 430 -32.81 -17.63 -11.31
N LEU A 431 -32.09 -18.59 -10.80
CA LEU A 431 -31.85 -18.77 -9.36
C LEU A 431 -30.38 -18.52 -8.99
N ARG A 432 -30.15 -18.05 -7.77
CA ARG A 432 -28.79 -17.90 -7.23
C ARG A 432 -28.01 -19.22 -7.29
N GLU A 433 -26.75 -19.19 -7.71
CA GLU A 433 -25.87 -20.37 -7.75
C GLU A 433 -25.83 -21.08 -6.38
N ASN A 434 -25.86 -22.41 -6.39
CA ASN A 434 -25.60 -23.21 -5.20
C ASN A 434 -24.09 -23.40 -5.02
N VAL A 435 -23.46 -22.60 -4.16
CA VAL A 435 -22.01 -22.60 -3.97
C VAL A 435 -21.46 -23.90 -3.38
N SER A 436 -22.30 -24.82 -2.83
CA SER A 436 -21.82 -26.13 -2.38
C SER A 436 -21.49 -27.08 -3.53
N THR A 437 -21.90 -26.75 -4.75
CA THR A 437 -21.67 -27.58 -5.96
C THR A 437 -20.46 -27.12 -6.78
N VAL A 438 -19.77 -26.06 -6.36
CA VAL A 438 -18.59 -25.51 -7.04
C VAL A 438 -17.38 -25.52 -6.10
N ASP A 439 -16.17 -25.49 -6.68
CA ASP A 439 -14.95 -25.34 -5.88
C ASP A 439 -14.73 -23.86 -5.52
N TYR A 440 -15.42 -23.43 -4.45
CA TYR A 440 -15.31 -22.07 -3.93
C TYR A 440 -13.97 -21.79 -3.21
N GLN A 441 -13.09 -22.77 -3.10
CA GLN A 441 -11.75 -22.62 -2.50
C GLN A 441 -10.63 -22.53 -3.54
N GLN A 442 -10.91 -22.65 -4.83
CA GLN A 442 -9.92 -22.49 -5.87
C GLN A 442 -9.38 -21.04 -5.90
N ASN A 443 -8.15 -20.85 -6.42
CA ASN A 443 -7.48 -19.55 -6.42
C ASN A 443 -8.23 -18.47 -7.20
N ASN A 444 -8.90 -18.87 -8.29
CA ASN A 444 -9.62 -17.98 -9.20
C ASN A 444 -11.14 -17.97 -8.97
N TYR A 445 -11.61 -18.49 -7.83
CA TYR A 445 -13.03 -18.38 -7.49
C TYR A 445 -13.43 -16.91 -7.32
N GLN A 446 -14.49 -16.54 -8.04
CA GLN A 446 -15.13 -15.24 -7.91
C GLN A 446 -16.22 -15.33 -6.84
N ALA A 447 -15.97 -14.68 -5.69
CA ALA A 447 -16.90 -14.71 -4.58
C ALA A 447 -18.23 -14.02 -4.94
N GLN A 448 -19.32 -14.51 -4.34
CA GLN A 448 -20.67 -14.03 -4.64
C GLN A 448 -20.78 -12.51 -4.48
N SER A 449 -21.44 -11.84 -5.42
CA SER A 449 -21.75 -10.42 -5.38
C SER A 449 -23.26 -10.16 -5.51
N ALA A 450 -23.72 -9.02 -5.00
CA ALA A 450 -25.14 -8.66 -5.02
C ALA A 450 -25.58 -8.01 -6.34
N VAL A 451 -24.71 -7.22 -6.99
CA VAL A 451 -24.98 -6.52 -8.24
C VAL A 451 -24.04 -7.01 -9.34
N PRO A 452 -24.54 -7.37 -10.53
CA PRO A 452 -23.71 -7.85 -11.63
C PRO A 452 -22.92 -6.70 -12.28
N LEU A 453 -21.59 -6.77 -12.21
CA LEU A 453 -20.68 -5.91 -12.94
C LEU A 453 -19.54 -6.76 -13.54
N ARG A 454 -18.87 -6.24 -14.60
CA ARG A 454 -17.69 -6.90 -15.19
C ARG A 454 -16.51 -6.92 -14.24
N PHE A 455 -16.36 -5.84 -13.47
CA PHE A 455 -15.37 -5.67 -12.43
C PHE A 455 -16.04 -5.18 -11.16
N GLU A 456 -15.57 -5.61 -10.01
CA GLU A 456 -15.98 -5.11 -8.71
C GLU A 456 -15.48 -3.67 -8.55
N THR A 457 -16.13 -2.87 -7.71
CA THR A 457 -15.82 -1.45 -7.55
C THR A 457 -15.18 -1.14 -6.21
N HIS A 458 -14.46 0.00 -6.18
CA HIS A 458 -13.97 0.55 -4.93
C HIS A 458 -15.10 0.81 -3.93
N GLY A 459 -14.75 0.82 -2.63
CA GLY A 459 -15.54 1.33 -1.53
C GLY A 459 -15.17 2.76 -1.17
N GLY A 460 -16.09 3.49 -0.56
CA GLY A 460 -15.91 4.91 -0.22
C GLY A 460 -15.63 5.18 1.26
N GLU A 461 -15.45 4.14 2.08
CA GLU A 461 -15.17 4.30 3.50
C GLU A 461 -13.72 4.70 3.79
N ASP A 462 -13.50 5.22 5.01
CA ASP A 462 -12.17 5.56 5.51
C ASP A 462 -11.28 4.30 5.60
N VAL A 463 -9.98 4.48 5.37
CA VAL A 463 -8.98 3.42 5.50
C VAL A 463 -8.06 3.64 6.69
N ALA A 464 -7.46 2.56 7.21
CA ALA A 464 -6.53 2.64 8.33
C ALA A 464 -5.16 3.16 7.91
N VAL A 465 -4.53 3.95 8.78
CA VAL A 465 -3.14 4.41 8.67
C VAL A 465 -2.39 3.93 9.91
N PHE A 466 -1.55 2.92 9.76
CA PHE A 466 -0.70 2.41 10.84
C PHE A 466 0.66 3.10 10.78
N SER A 467 1.23 3.48 11.92
CA SER A 467 2.51 4.18 11.93
C SER A 467 3.38 3.82 13.13
N LYS A 468 4.71 3.81 12.92
CA LYS A 468 5.74 3.64 13.95
C LYS A 468 7.01 4.39 13.59
N GLY A 469 7.78 4.79 14.59
CA GLY A 469 9.05 5.51 14.42
C GLY A 469 8.95 6.99 14.78
N PRO A 470 9.90 7.82 14.32
CA PRO A 470 9.92 9.25 14.62
C PRO A 470 8.65 9.95 14.15
N MET A 471 8.06 10.78 15.03
CA MET A 471 6.84 11.57 14.79
C MET A 471 5.59 10.75 14.41
N ALA A 472 5.62 9.42 14.51
CA ALA A 472 4.49 8.55 14.16
C ALA A 472 3.21 8.88 14.96
N HIS A 473 3.35 9.42 16.19
CA HIS A 473 2.23 9.83 17.04
C HIS A 473 1.37 10.96 16.44
N LEU A 474 1.84 11.65 15.40
CA LEU A 474 1.06 12.67 14.69
C LEU A 474 -0.03 12.05 13.79
N LEU A 475 0.12 10.76 13.43
CA LEU A 475 -0.89 10.01 12.68
C LEU A 475 -1.87 9.37 13.67
N HIS A 476 -2.90 10.11 14.04
CA HIS A 476 -4.00 9.69 14.91
C HIS A 476 -5.30 10.40 14.55
N GLY A 477 -6.44 9.90 15.04
CA GLY A 477 -7.77 10.44 14.73
C GLY A 477 -8.22 10.17 13.32
N VAL A 478 -9.11 11.00 12.79
CA VAL A 478 -9.62 10.94 11.42
C VAL A 478 -9.08 12.14 10.65
N GLN A 479 -8.34 11.88 9.59
CA GLN A 479 -7.60 12.89 8.84
C GLN A 479 -7.95 12.85 7.35
N GLU A 480 -7.68 13.95 6.65
CA GLU A 480 -7.66 13.96 5.18
C GLU A 480 -6.43 13.20 4.67
N GLN A 481 -6.57 12.49 3.55
CA GLN A 481 -5.49 11.63 3.02
C GLN A 481 -4.22 12.42 2.66
N ASN A 482 -4.38 13.66 2.21
CA ASN A 482 -3.26 14.55 1.92
C ASN A 482 -2.46 14.98 3.17
N TYR A 483 -2.93 14.70 4.39
CA TYR A 483 -2.19 14.94 5.62
C TYR A 483 -0.98 14.00 5.78
N ILE A 484 -1.08 12.78 5.23
CA ILE A 484 -0.05 11.73 5.38
C ILE A 484 1.33 12.20 4.93
N PRO A 485 1.53 12.73 3.70
CA PRO A 485 2.87 13.15 3.25
C PRO A 485 3.36 14.39 4.00
N HIS A 486 2.48 15.23 4.51
CA HIS A 486 2.89 16.37 5.35
C HIS A 486 3.49 15.91 6.69
N VAL A 487 2.92 14.86 7.33
CA VAL A 487 3.52 14.26 8.54
C VAL A 487 4.86 13.60 8.23
N MET A 488 4.95 12.85 7.12
CA MET A 488 6.21 12.23 6.69
C MET A 488 7.29 13.27 6.39
N ALA A 489 6.93 14.35 5.70
CA ALA A 489 7.83 15.46 5.36
C ALA A 489 8.30 16.20 6.62
N TYR A 490 7.36 16.51 7.54
CA TYR A 490 7.67 17.10 8.85
C TYR A 490 8.66 16.22 9.62
N ALA A 491 8.37 14.93 9.73
CA ALA A 491 9.22 13.99 10.47
C ALA A 491 10.66 13.90 9.92
N ALA A 492 10.83 14.01 8.61
CA ALA A 492 12.13 13.85 7.93
C ALA A 492 12.79 15.16 7.53
N CYS A 493 12.21 16.30 7.87
CA CYS A 493 12.73 17.63 7.51
C CYS A 493 12.91 17.80 6.00
N VAL A 494 11.94 17.40 5.21
CA VAL A 494 11.94 17.56 3.75
C VAL A 494 10.68 18.31 3.29
N GLY A 495 10.72 18.87 2.08
CA GLY A 495 9.58 19.57 1.49
C GLY A 495 9.18 20.83 2.26
N GLN A 496 7.87 21.00 2.45
CA GLN A 496 7.27 22.10 3.22
C GLN A 496 7.29 21.76 4.73
N ASN A 497 7.04 22.73 5.60
CA ASN A 497 6.91 22.52 7.06
C ASN A 497 8.17 21.94 7.76
N HIS A 498 9.35 22.43 7.42
CA HIS A 498 10.63 22.00 8.03
C HIS A 498 11.30 23.08 8.92
N GLU A 499 10.63 24.17 9.26
CA GLU A 499 11.17 25.27 10.07
C GLU A 499 11.70 24.82 11.45
N HIS A 500 11.07 23.82 12.05
CA HIS A 500 11.49 23.23 13.33
C HIS A 500 12.84 22.50 13.23
N CYS A 501 13.33 22.18 12.05
CA CYS A 501 14.55 21.41 11.82
C CYS A 501 15.83 22.26 11.94
N GLY A 502 15.71 23.59 11.83
CA GLY A 502 16.81 24.52 11.95
C GLY A 502 17.15 24.96 13.39
N SER A 503 16.31 24.62 14.35
CA SER A 503 16.42 25.11 15.74
C SER A 503 17.23 24.24 16.71
N SER A 504 17.88 23.16 16.25
CA SER A 504 18.65 22.25 17.11
C SER A 504 20.14 22.57 17.29
N SER A 505 20.58 23.82 17.04
CA SER A 505 21.96 24.25 17.33
C SER A 505 22.04 25.55 18.13
N SER A 506 21.38 25.63 19.29
CA SER A 506 21.77 26.54 20.38
C SER A 506 20.91 26.32 21.64
N SER A 507 21.00 25.17 22.27
CA SER A 507 20.78 25.12 23.72
C SER A 507 22.09 25.49 24.44
N ALA A 508 22.52 26.72 24.24
CA ALA A 508 23.40 27.36 25.18
C ALA A 508 22.59 27.57 26.47
N VAL A 509 22.97 26.86 27.49
CA VAL A 509 22.53 27.08 28.87
C VAL A 509 22.67 28.56 29.19
N SER A 510 21.53 29.28 29.22
CA SER A 510 21.50 30.61 29.83
C SER A 510 21.69 30.46 31.33
N PRO A 511 22.64 31.16 31.95
CA PRO A 511 22.76 31.15 33.41
C PRO A 511 21.50 31.82 34.02
N ARG A 512 20.92 31.17 35.00
CA ARG A 512 19.83 31.75 35.81
C ARG A 512 20.27 33.09 36.35
N PRO A 513 19.46 34.17 36.21
CA PRO A 513 19.71 35.39 36.99
C PRO A 513 19.30 35.13 38.45
N SER A 514 20.23 35.56 39.31
CA SER A 514 20.04 35.65 40.76
C SER A 514 18.84 36.54 41.12
N PRO A 515 18.13 36.28 42.22
CA PRO A 515 16.99 37.11 42.60
C PRO A 515 17.48 38.46 43.18
N ALA A 516 17.13 39.54 42.50
CA ALA A 516 17.25 40.89 43.04
C ALA A 516 15.87 41.36 43.51
N THR A 517 15.85 41.79 44.72
CA THR A 517 14.81 42.33 45.59
C THR A 517 13.99 43.46 44.95
N THR A 518 12.67 43.32 45.18
CA THR A 518 11.61 44.27 45.49
C THR A 518 11.76 45.77 45.18
N ALA A 519 10.79 46.30 44.41
CA ALA A 519 10.16 47.60 44.76
C ALA A 519 8.69 47.58 44.27
N ILE A 520 7.80 47.75 45.23
CA ILE A 520 6.36 47.96 45.08
C ILE A 520 6.12 49.36 44.60
N SER A 521 5.28 49.55 43.57
CA SER A 521 4.52 50.82 43.42
C SER A 521 3.15 50.49 42.82
N THR A 522 2.18 50.71 43.65
CA THR A 522 0.74 50.77 43.43
C THR A 522 0.36 51.95 42.55
N LEU A 523 -0.47 51.72 41.53
CA LEU A 523 -1.46 52.73 41.10
C LEU A 523 -2.73 52.06 40.61
N ALA A 524 -3.83 52.54 41.14
CA ALA A 524 -5.19 52.07 40.98
C ALA A 524 -5.94 52.79 39.84
N ALA A 525 -7.13 52.28 39.57
CA ALA A 525 -8.28 52.85 38.84
C ALA A 525 -8.23 52.74 37.31
N ALA A 526 -9.30 52.44 36.58
CA ALA A 526 -10.72 52.46 36.83
C ALA A 526 -11.47 51.56 35.85
N LEU A 527 -12.60 51.03 36.30
CA LEU A 527 -13.65 50.36 35.51
C LEU A 527 -14.30 51.32 34.49
N THR A 528 -14.72 50.81 33.34
CA THR A 528 -16.04 51.13 32.76
C THR A 528 -16.58 49.95 31.93
N LEU A 529 -17.77 49.52 32.31
CA LEU A 529 -18.69 48.66 31.57
C LEU A 529 -19.22 49.39 30.32
N ALA A 530 -19.42 48.64 29.25
CA ALA A 530 -20.55 48.92 28.34
C ALA A 530 -21.05 47.62 27.75
N TRP A 531 -22.26 47.32 28.03
CA TRP A 531 -23.14 46.30 27.43
C TRP A 531 -23.67 46.77 26.08
N LEU A 532 -23.96 45.86 25.17
CA LEU A 532 -25.20 45.65 24.39
C LEU A 532 -24.98 45.28 22.90
N HIS A 533 -25.54 44.11 22.60
CA HIS A 533 -26.34 43.70 21.40
C HIS A 533 -25.71 43.73 19.99
N CYS A 534 -25.56 42.58 19.37
CA CYS A 534 -26.55 41.82 18.57
C CYS A 534 -26.03 40.40 18.38
#